data_7d98b449a41941709e7849483fb23c00
#
_entry.id   7d98b449a41941709e7849483fb23c00
#
_cell.length_a   1.000
_cell.length_b   1.000
_cell.length_c   1.000
_cell.angle_alpha   90.00
_cell.angle_beta   90.00
_cell.angle_gamma   90.00
#
_symmetry.space_group_name_H-M   'P 1'
#
loop_
_entity.id
_entity.type
_entity.pdbx_description
1 polymer ?
#
loop_
_entity_poly.entity_id
_entity_poly.type
_entity_poly.pdbx_seq_one_letter_code
_entity_poly.pdbx_strand_id
1 'polypeptide(L)'
;MRIVRFSPPAGTKLGSDPHFGLLEDNMSITAIASDPLYAGIFKQEEVFALNEIKLLAPVIPRSKVVCVGKNYADHAAEMGGEVPAEPIIFIKPNTSVIGPEDLIQWPDTSERIDHEAELAVVISKICKE
;
A
#
# COMPACT_ATOMS: atom_id res chain seq x y z
N MET A 1 -14.22 -3.43 -5.34
CA MET A 1 -13.17 -4.48 -5.44
C MET A 1 -11.98 -4.03 -4.62
N ARG A 2 -11.48 -4.87 -3.73
CA ARG A 2 -10.33 -4.57 -2.87
C ARG A 2 -9.26 -5.63 -3.13
N ILE A 3 -8.06 -5.19 -3.52
CA ILE A 3 -6.92 -6.06 -3.76
C ILE A 3 -6.00 -6.01 -2.55
N VAL A 4 -5.54 -7.15 -2.11
CA VAL A 4 -4.59 -7.30 -1.01
C VAL A 4 -3.37 -8.10 -1.47
N ARG A 5 -2.26 -7.92 -0.78
CA ARG A 5 -1.09 -8.77 -0.88
C ARG A 5 -0.86 -9.44 0.47
N PHE A 6 -0.57 -10.73 0.47
CA PHE A 6 -0.53 -11.50 1.72
C PHE A 6 0.50 -12.63 1.67
N SER A 7 0.92 -13.07 2.84
CA SER A 7 1.62 -14.35 3.02
C SER A 7 0.60 -15.43 3.34
N PRO A 8 0.53 -16.51 2.56
CA PRO A 8 -0.39 -17.61 2.84
C PRO A 8 0.05 -18.38 4.09
N PRO A 9 -0.86 -19.16 4.72
CA PRO A 9 -0.50 -20.06 5.80
C PRO A 9 0.48 -21.14 5.32
N ALA A 10 1.32 -21.63 6.23
CA ALA A 10 2.25 -22.71 5.92
C ALA A 10 1.52 -23.99 5.48
N GLY A 11 2.09 -24.68 4.50
CA GLY A 11 1.55 -25.96 4.01
C GLY A 11 0.40 -25.84 2.99
N THR A 12 0.07 -24.62 2.54
CA THR A 12 -0.91 -24.44 1.45
C THR A 12 -0.30 -24.75 0.08
N LYS A 13 -1.16 -24.99 -0.92
CA LYS A 13 -0.71 -25.22 -2.30
C LYS A 13 0.00 -24.01 -2.91
N LEU A 14 -0.23 -22.81 -2.38
CA LEU A 14 0.41 -21.58 -2.83
C LEU A 14 1.90 -21.50 -2.46
N GLY A 15 2.36 -22.35 -1.52
CA GLY A 15 3.73 -22.28 -1.01
C GLY A 15 3.93 -21.14 0.01
N SER A 16 5.16 -20.68 0.17
CA SER A 16 5.55 -19.68 1.17
C SER A 16 5.69 -18.25 0.61
N ASP A 17 5.67 -18.10 -0.70
CA ASP A 17 5.86 -16.80 -1.33
C ASP A 17 4.63 -15.89 -1.14
N PRO A 18 4.82 -14.57 -1.12
CA PRO A 18 3.71 -13.63 -1.09
C PRO A 18 2.82 -13.72 -2.33
N HIS A 19 1.51 -13.68 -2.10
CA HIS A 19 0.48 -13.72 -3.13
C HIS A 19 -0.38 -12.48 -3.12
N PHE A 20 -1.10 -12.25 -4.22
CA PHE A 20 -2.18 -11.29 -4.31
C PHE A 20 -3.53 -11.98 -4.15
N GLY A 21 -4.54 -11.23 -3.69
CA GLY A 21 -5.89 -11.74 -3.53
C GLY A 21 -6.94 -10.64 -3.60
N LEU A 22 -8.17 -11.07 -3.80
CA LEU A 22 -9.36 -10.23 -3.69
C LEU A 22 -9.94 -10.38 -2.29
N LEU A 23 -10.02 -9.28 -1.56
CA LEU A 23 -10.73 -9.22 -0.30
C LEU A 23 -12.22 -8.99 -0.58
N GLU A 24 -13.03 -9.98 -0.23
CA GLU A 24 -14.48 -10.00 -0.38
C GLU A 24 -15.16 -9.37 0.85
N ASP A 25 -16.46 -9.07 0.74
CA ASP A 25 -17.20 -8.40 1.81
C ASP A 25 -17.40 -9.26 3.07
N ASN A 26 -17.37 -10.58 2.92
CA ASN A 26 -17.41 -11.55 4.02
C ASN A 26 -16.06 -11.76 4.73
N MET A 27 -15.08 -10.90 4.46
CA MET A 27 -13.72 -10.98 5.01
C MET A 27 -12.94 -12.25 4.59
N SER A 28 -13.31 -12.87 3.48
CA SER A 28 -12.48 -13.90 2.83
C SER A 28 -11.58 -13.28 1.76
N ILE A 29 -10.49 -13.97 1.47
CA ILE A 29 -9.54 -13.58 0.44
C ILE A 29 -9.45 -14.71 -0.58
N THR A 30 -9.87 -14.44 -1.80
CA THR A 30 -9.66 -15.33 -2.94
C THR A 30 -8.31 -15.03 -3.56
N ALA A 31 -7.41 -15.99 -3.61
CA ALA A 31 -6.11 -15.83 -4.24
C ALA A 31 -6.23 -15.51 -5.73
N ILE A 32 -5.31 -14.72 -6.26
CA ILE A 32 -5.18 -14.45 -7.70
C ILE A 32 -3.78 -14.83 -8.20
N ALA A 33 -3.72 -15.23 -9.46
CA ALA A 33 -2.54 -15.91 -10.02
C ALA A 33 -1.26 -15.06 -10.06
N SER A 34 -1.39 -13.72 -10.11
CA SER A 34 -0.23 -12.82 -10.27
C SER A 34 -0.56 -11.40 -9.86
N ASP A 35 0.41 -10.50 -9.97
CA ASP A 35 0.23 -9.07 -9.70
C ASP A 35 -0.81 -8.47 -10.66
N PRO A 36 -1.95 -8.01 -10.16
CA PRO A 36 -3.06 -7.52 -10.98
C PRO A 36 -2.75 -6.24 -11.75
N LEU A 37 -1.73 -5.49 -11.35
CA LEU A 37 -1.29 -4.28 -12.06
C LEU A 37 -0.72 -4.60 -13.45
N TYR A 38 -0.19 -5.81 -13.65
CA TYR A 38 0.50 -6.19 -14.88
C TYR A 38 -0.20 -7.30 -15.65
N ALA A 39 -0.78 -8.27 -14.95
CA ALA A 39 -1.30 -9.48 -15.57
C ALA A 39 -2.84 -9.56 -15.60
N GLY A 40 -3.54 -8.62 -14.95
CA GLY A 40 -4.99 -8.70 -14.77
C GLY A 40 -5.39 -9.60 -13.60
N ILE A 41 -6.69 -9.84 -13.45
CA ILE A 41 -7.26 -10.55 -12.30
C ILE A 41 -7.73 -11.93 -12.75
N PHE A 42 -7.00 -12.96 -12.34
CA PHE A 42 -7.32 -14.37 -12.58
C PHE A 42 -7.44 -15.07 -11.22
N LYS A 43 -8.67 -15.33 -10.78
CA LYS A 43 -8.97 -16.01 -9.52
C LYS A 43 -8.42 -17.42 -9.52
N GLN A 44 -7.90 -17.85 -8.39
CA GLN A 44 -7.50 -19.23 -8.09
C GLN A 44 -8.57 -19.89 -7.20
N GLU A 45 -8.40 -21.18 -6.93
CA GLU A 45 -9.33 -21.95 -6.09
C GLU A 45 -9.14 -21.68 -4.60
N GLU A 46 -7.95 -21.23 -4.21
CA GLU A 46 -7.58 -21.01 -2.81
C GLU A 46 -8.28 -19.80 -2.23
N VAL A 47 -8.96 -20.04 -1.13
CA VAL A 47 -9.68 -19.00 -0.36
C VAL A 47 -9.25 -19.13 1.10
N PHE A 48 -8.96 -18.00 1.72
CA PHE A 48 -8.53 -17.89 3.11
C PHE A 48 -9.42 -16.93 3.88
N ALA A 49 -9.61 -17.14 5.17
CA ALA A 49 -10.13 -16.11 6.03
C ALA A 49 -9.04 -15.05 6.30
N LEU A 50 -9.44 -13.79 6.48
CA LEU A 50 -8.50 -12.68 6.70
C LEU A 50 -7.59 -12.93 7.92
N ASN A 51 -8.09 -13.59 8.95
CA ASN A 51 -7.35 -13.90 10.18
C ASN A 51 -6.41 -15.11 10.07
N GLU A 52 -6.40 -15.82 8.94
CA GLU A 52 -5.50 -16.97 8.69
C GLU A 52 -4.23 -16.56 7.96
N ILE A 53 -4.18 -15.34 7.46
CA ILE A 53 -3.07 -14.83 6.63
C ILE A 53 -2.40 -13.63 7.27
N LYS A 54 -1.18 -13.32 6.83
CA LYS A 54 -0.53 -12.05 7.14
C LYS A 54 -0.66 -11.12 5.96
N LEU A 55 -1.32 -9.98 6.15
CA LEU A 55 -1.34 -8.91 5.15
C LEU A 55 0.05 -8.29 5.00
N LEU A 56 0.40 -7.94 3.79
CA LEU A 56 1.65 -7.29 3.39
C LEU A 56 1.34 -5.93 2.75
N ALA A 57 2.38 -5.14 2.50
CA ALA A 57 2.24 -3.93 1.69
C ALA A 57 1.50 -4.27 0.39
N PRO A 58 0.40 -3.57 0.06
CA PRO A 58 -0.47 -3.94 -1.07
C PRO A 58 0.21 -3.81 -2.43
N VAL A 59 1.29 -3.03 -2.48
CA VAL A 59 2.11 -2.83 -3.68
C VAL A 59 3.59 -2.86 -3.31
N ILE A 60 4.42 -3.23 -4.28
CA ILE A 60 5.87 -3.12 -4.19
C ILE A 60 6.31 -2.05 -5.18
N PRO A 61 6.57 -0.81 -4.73
CA PRO A 61 7.01 0.25 -5.63
C PRO A 61 8.37 -0.13 -6.26
N ARG A 62 8.43 -0.14 -7.59
CA ARG A 62 9.66 -0.52 -8.31
C ARG A 62 10.70 0.60 -8.34
N SER A 63 10.28 1.83 -8.08
CA SER A 63 11.20 2.97 -8.12
C SER A 63 11.05 3.88 -6.90
N LYS A 64 10.05 4.72 -6.84
CA LYS A 64 9.90 5.75 -5.81
C LYS A 64 8.43 5.98 -5.46
N VAL A 65 8.20 6.61 -4.32
CA VAL A 65 6.92 7.18 -3.94
C VAL A 65 7.01 8.69 -4.12
N VAL A 66 6.17 9.26 -4.97
CA VAL A 66 6.08 10.71 -5.19
C VAL A 66 4.96 11.25 -4.33
N CYS A 67 5.29 12.19 -3.46
CA CYS A 67 4.37 12.77 -2.49
C CYS A 67 4.09 14.23 -2.84
N VAL A 68 2.90 14.71 -2.45
CA VAL A 68 2.48 16.10 -2.61
C VAL A 68 2.23 16.69 -1.23
N GLY A 69 3.08 17.62 -0.80
CA GLY A 69 2.97 18.27 0.50
C GLY A 69 1.84 19.31 0.55
N LYS A 70 1.19 19.43 1.73
CA LYS A 70 0.09 20.37 1.99
C LYS A 70 -1.06 20.28 0.98
N ASN A 71 -1.37 19.06 0.54
CA ASN A 71 -2.38 18.83 -0.50
C ASN A 71 -3.83 18.85 0.03
N TYR A 72 -4.03 18.80 1.35
CA TYR A 72 -5.33 18.86 2.01
C TYR A 72 -5.48 20.22 2.69
N ALA A 73 -6.59 20.91 2.41
CA ALA A 73 -6.80 22.29 2.87
C ALA A 73 -6.79 22.40 4.40
N ASP A 74 -7.43 21.47 5.09
CA ASP A 74 -7.48 21.46 6.56
C ASP A 74 -6.07 21.27 7.15
N HIS A 75 -5.28 20.35 6.59
CA HIS A 75 -3.89 20.15 7.00
C HIS A 75 -3.01 21.38 6.73
N ALA A 76 -3.18 22.05 5.59
CA ALA A 76 -2.46 23.28 5.31
C ALA A 76 -2.78 24.38 6.32
N ALA A 77 -4.05 24.51 6.72
CA ALA A 77 -4.50 25.46 7.74
C ALA A 77 -3.94 25.14 9.14
N GLU A 78 -3.91 23.86 9.55
CA GLU A 78 -3.28 23.39 10.80
C GLU A 78 -1.78 23.75 10.86
N MET A 79 -1.11 23.69 9.72
CA MET A 79 0.30 24.09 9.56
C MET A 79 0.49 25.62 9.46
N GLY A 80 -0.57 26.41 9.66
CA GLY A 80 -0.54 27.87 9.67
C GLY A 80 -0.42 28.51 8.29
N GLY A 81 -0.88 27.84 7.23
CA GLY A 81 -0.81 28.35 5.86
C GLY A 81 -2.01 27.97 5.01
N GLU A 82 -1.93 28.30 3.73
CA GLU A 82 -2.89 27.93 2.70
C GLU A 82 -2.33 26.80 1.83
N VAL A 83 -3.20 26.14 1.06
CA VAL A 83 -2.79 25.19 0.04
C VAL A 83 -1.92 25.94 -0.98
N PRO A 84 -0.69 25.48 -1.26
CA PRO A 84 0.18 26.12 -2.22
C PRO A 84 -0.42 26.18 -3.62
N ALA A 85 -0.21 27.31 -4.33
CA ALA A 85 -0.68 27.47 -5.71
C ALA A 85 -0.05 26.47 -6.68
N GLU A 86 1.19 26.03 -6.38
CA GLU A 86 1.89 24.98 -7.11
C GLU A 86 2.16 23.79 -6.17
N PRO A 87 2.06 22.55 -6.66
CA PRO A 87 2.28 21.37 -5.84
C PRO A 87 3.71 21.32 -5.26
N ILE A 88 3.82 21.10 -3.96
CA ILE A 88 5.10 20.80 -3.31
C ILE A 88 5.38 19.33 -3.49
N ILE A 89 6.32 19.00 -4.36
CA ILE A 89 6.66 17.60 -4.68
C ILE A 89 7.88 17.17 -3.88
N PHE A 90 7.78 16.00 -3.23
CA PHE A 90 8.92 15.35 -2.61
C PHE A 90 8.89 13.83 -2.84
N ILE A 91 9.99 13.15 -2.56
CA ILE A 91 10.16 11.74 -2.91
C ILE A 91 10.52 10.95 -1.65
N LYS A 92 9.84 9.81 -1.47
CA LYS A 92 10.25 8.77 -0.52
C LYS A 92 10.84 7.56 -1.28
N PRO A 93 11.83 6.86 -0.73
CA PRO A 93 12.34 5.63 -1.31
C PRO A 93 11.28 4.53 -1.30
N ASN A 94 11.40 3.55 -2.17
CA ASN A 94 10.48 2.40 -2.20
C ASN A 94 10.52 1.58 -0.90
N THR A 95 11.62 1.61 -0.16
CA THR A 95 11.79 0.95 1.14
C THR A 95 10.97 1.59 2.26
N SER A 96 10.35 2.75 2.04
CA SER A 96 9.46 3.39 3.02
C SER A 96 8.05 2.78 3.07
N VAL A 97 7.71 1.89 2.13
CA VAL A 97 6.40 1.23 2.10
C VAL A 97 6.45 -0.05 2.94
N ILE A 98 5.61 -0.10 3.95
CA ILE A 98 5.45 -1.23 4.87
C ILE A 98 4.02 -1.78 4.81
N GLY A 99 3.82 -2.97 5.38
CA GLY A 99 2.51 -3.63 5.43
C GLY A 99 1.67 -3.20 6.64
N PRO A 100 0.40 -3.64 6.68
CA PRO A 100 -0.42 -3.50 7.88
C PRO A 100 0.25 -4.14 9.10
N GLU A 101 0.15 -3.48 10.25
CA GLU A 101 0.73 -3.94 11.54
C GLU A 101 2.26 -4.00 11.59
N ASP A 102 2.96 -3.62 10.52
CA ASP A 102 4.41 -3.46 10.57
C ASP A 102 4.78 -2.23 11.43
N LEU A 103 5.89 -2.34 12.16
CA LEU A 103 6.32 -1.29 13.07
C LEU A 103 6.95 -0.11 12.33
N ILE A 104 6.48 1.10 12.64
CA ILE A 104 7.14 2.35 12.27
C ILE A 104 8.19 2.63 13.32
N GLN A 105 9.47 2.55 12.94
CA GLN A 105 10.57 2.82 13.86
C GLN A 105 10.71 4.32 14.09
N TRP A 106 10.69 4.72 15.37
CA TRP A 106 10.99 6.08 15.75
C TRP A 106 12.48 6.37 15.54
N PRO A 107 12.86 7.36 14.71
CA PRO A 107 14.27 7.70 14.53
C PRO A 107 14.81 8.48 15.75
N ASP A 108 16.01 8.16 16.18
CA ASP A 108 16.67 8.81 17.33
C ASP A 108 16.91 10.33 17.11
N THR A 109 16.81 10.77 15.87
CA THR A 109 17.02 12.16 15.44
C THR A 109 15.78 13.03 15.51
N SER A 110 14.61 12.48 15.85
CA SER A 110 13.36 13.21 15.92
C SER A 110 12.70 13.13 17.28
N GLU A 111 12.29 14.26 17.82
CA GLU A 111 11.53 14.34 19.07
C GLU A 111 10.03 14.18 18.88
N ARG A 112 9.54 14.26 17.61
CA ARG A 112 8.14 14.17 17.27
C ARG A 112 7.92 13.42 15.96
N ILE A 113 6.91 12.56 15.95
CA ILE A 113 6.40 11.88 14.76
C ILE A 113 4.90 12.10 14.70
N ASP A 114 4.42 12.61 13.58
CA ASP A 114 3.00 12.77 13.29
C ASP A 114 2.58 11.74 12.23
N HIS A 115 1.37 11.20 12.37
CA HIS A 115 0.78 10.36 11.35
C HIS A 115 -0.10 11.21 10.42
N GLU A 116 -0.13 10.83 9.15
CA GLU A 116 -0.96 11.50 8.15
C GLU A 116 -1.70 10.43 7.34
N ALA A 117 -3.01 10.64 7.18
CA ALA A 117 -3.85 9.76 6.37
C ALA A 117 -4.10 10.38 5.01
N GLU A 118 -3.51 9.81 3.98
CA GLU A 118 -3.56 10.34 2.61
C GLU A 118 -4.00 9.28 1.59
N LEU A 119 -4.62 9.75 0.51
CA LEU A 119 -4.94 8.90 -0.62
C LEU A 119 -3.67 8.63 -1.44
N ALA A 120 -3.36 7.35 -1.64
CA ALA A 120 -2.30 6.91 -2.53
C ALA A 120 -2.86 6.42 -3.88
N VAL A 121 -2.25 6.87 -4.97
CA VAL A 121 -2.56 6.43 -6.34
C VAL A 121 -1.42 5.57 -6.87
N VAL A 122 -1.74 4.34 -7.29
CA VAL A 122 -0.76 3.41 -7.86
C VAL A 122 -0.77 3.51 -9.37
N ILE A 123 0.36 3.91 -9.95
CA ILE A 123 0.52 4.02 -11.40
C ILE A 123 0.81 2.65 -12.00
N SER A 124 -0.10 2.12 -12.80
CA SER A 124 -0.03 0.78 -13.39
C SER A 124 0.57 0.74 -14.81
N LYS A 125 0.70 1.89 -15.45
CA LYS A 125 1.24 1.99 -16.83
C LYS A 125 2.35 3.02 -16.88
N ILE A 126 3.25 2.86 -17.84
CA ILE A 126 4.26 3.88 -18.12
C ILE A 126 3.54 5.16 -18.54
N CYS A 127 3.81 6.24 -17.80
CA CYS A 127 3.28 7.57 -18.08
C CYS A 127 4.46 8.49 -18.39
N LYS A 128 4.39 9.18 -19.50
CA LYS A 128 5.34 10.20 -19.92
C LYS A 128 4.62 11.21 -20.81
N GLU A 129 4.73 12.50 -20.46
CA GLU A 129 4.16 13.67 -21.20
C GLU A 129 2.65 13.70 -21.26
#